data_cf653ca5221e68276dddc3feecff3131
#
_entry.id   cf653ca5221e68276dddc3feecff3131
#
_cell.length_a   1.000
_cell.length_b   1.000
_cell.length_c   1.000
_cell.angle_alpha   90.00
_cell.angle_beta   90.00
_cell.angle_gamma   90.00
#
_symmetry.space_group_name_H-M   'P 1'
#
loop_
_entity.id
_entity.type
_entity.pdbx_description
1 polymer ?
#
loop_
_entity_poly.entity_id
_entity_poly.type
_entity_poly.pdbx_seq_one_letter_code
_entity_poly.pdbx_strand_id
1 'polypeptide(L)' 'MSSDVDVIIETWSRMRSFIAAKDRLAAADQLVALLDDYDLLDELAEYDGHVDAQLSAAIKSHLALGEDDEDE' A
#
# COMPACT_ATOMS: atom_id res chain seq x y z
N MET A 1 -15.00 13.39 5.55
CA MET A 1 -14.23 13.07 6.73
C MET A 1 -12.94 12.42 6.33
N SER A 2 -11.86 12.91 6.80
CA SER A 2 -10.61 12.32 6.38
C SER A 2 -10.35 11.10 7.23
N SER A 3 -9.66 10.14 6.66
CA SER A 3 -9.34 8.94 7.36
C SER A 3 -7.83 8.87 7.52
N ASP A 4 -7.40 7.96 8.37
CA ASP A 4 -5.96 7.77 8.53
C ASP A 4 -5.34 7.36 7.20
N VAL A 5 -6.08 6.67 6.36
CA VAL A 5 -5.57 6.23 5.08
C VAL A 5 -5.27 7.41 4.17
N ASP A 6 -6.09 8.46 4.21
CA ASP A 6 -5.80 9.65 3.42
C ASP A 6 -4.46 10.24 3.80
N VAL A 7 -4.18 10.34 5.08
CA VAL A 7 -2.91 10.89 5.55
C VAL A 7 -1.76 9.99 5.13
N ILE A 8 -1.96 8.70 5.20
CA ILE A 8 -0.93 7.76 4.85
C ILE A 8 -0.60 7.84 3.36
N ILE A 9 -1.62 7.94 2.52
CA ILE A 9 -1.42 8.06 1.08
C ILE A 9 -0.68 9.35 0.76
N GLU A 10 -1.06 10.44 1.38
CA GLU A 10 -0.38 11.69 1.13
C GLU A 10 1.05 11.65 1.62
N THR A 11 1.28 11.06 2.78
CA THR A 11 2.63 10.90 3.30
C THR A 11 3.49 10.12 2.32
N TRP A 12 2.96 9.02 1.81
CA TRP A 12 3.68 8.22 0.83
C TRP A 12 4.00 9.05 -0.41
N SER A 13 3.01 9.80 -0.91
CA SER A 13 3.22 10.59 -2.11
C SER A 13 4.35 11.60 -1.95
N ARG A 14 4.49 12.15 -0.75
CA ARG A 14 5.53 13.14 -0.51
C ARG A 14 6.88 12.50 -0.23
N MET A 15 6.86 11.34 0.43
CA MET A 15 8.12 10.75 0.85
C MET A 15 8.76 9.91 -0.24
N ARG A 16 7.98 9.41 -1.18
CA ARG A 16 8.53 8.49 -2.17
C ARG A 16 9.61 9.13 -3.04
N SER A 17 9.58 10.44 -3.18
CA SER A 17 10.59 11.10 -3.99
C SER A 17 11.95 11.09 -3.31
N PHE A 18 12.00 10.81 -2.01
CA PHE A 18 13.26 10.70 -1.29
C PHE A 18 13.77 9.27 -1.28
N ILE A 19 13.04 8.34 -1.87
CA ILE A 19 13.43 6.94 -1.92
C ILE A 19 13.88 6.63 -3.34
N ALA A 20 15.03 5.98 -3.48
CA ALA A 20 15.51 5.63 -4.80
C ALA A 20 14.47 4.78 -5.52
N ALA A 21 14.37 4.96 -6.84
CA ALA A 21 13.36 4.27 -7.59
C ALA A 21 13.43 2.75 -7.40
N LYS A 22 14.63 2.22 -7.28
CA LYS A 22 14.79 0.78 -7.12
C LYS A 22 14.32 0.29 -5.78
N ASP A 23 14.19 1.19 -4.79
CA ASP A 23 13.76 0.81 -3.47
C ASP A 23 12.30 1.14 -3.20
N ARG A 24 11.64 1.81 -4.12
CA ARG A 24 10.27 2.27 -3.88
C ARG A 24 9.29 1.13 -3.73
N LEU A 25 9.44 0.08 -4.52
CA LEU A 25 8.52 -1.03 -4.42
C LEU A 25 8.67 -1.73 -3.07
N ALA A 26 9.90 -1.90 -2.62
CA ALA A 26 10.13 -2.51 -1.31
C ALA A 26 9.57 -1.62 -0.20
N ALA A 27 9.75 -0.31 -0.33
CA ALA A 27 9.21 0.60 0.67
C ALA A 27 7.68 0.58 0.68
N ALA A 28 7.07 0.52 -0.49
CA ALA A 28 5.62 0.43 -0.57
C ALA A 28 5.12 -0.86 0.06
N ASP A 29 5.85 -1.95 -0.14
CA ASP A 29 5.49 -3.22 0.43
C ASP A 29 5.51 -3.16 1.95
N GLN A 30 6.51 -2.50 2.52
CA GLN A 30 6.58 -2.34 3.96
C GLN A 30 5.42 -1.51 4.49
N LEU A 31 5.07 -0.46 3.78
CA LEU A 31 3.96 0.39 4.19
C LEU A 31 2.66 -0.39 4.16
N VAL A 32 2.44 -1.16 3.12
CA VAL A 32 1.22 -1.95 3.00
C VAL A 32 1.18 -3.02 4.10
N ALA A 33 2.31 -3.63 4.41
CA ALA A 33 2.36 -4.62 5.47
C ALA A 33 1.99 -4.00 6.82
N LEU A 34 2.44 -2.77 7.05
CA LEU A 34 2.08 -2.09 8.29
C LEU A 34 0.59 -1.81 8.36
N LEU A 35 0.02 -1.38 7.24
CA LEU A 35 -1.40 -1.10 7.20
C LEU A 35 -2.22 -2.38 7.39
N ASP A 36 -1.73 -3.48 6.89
CA ASP A 36 -2.41 -4.74 7.07
C ASP A 36 -2.43 -5.13 8.56
N ASP A 37 -1.34 -4.85 9.26
CA ASP A 37 -1.28 -5.12 10.69
C ASP A 37 -2.31 -4.33 11.47
N TYR A 38 -2.66 -3.14 10.98
CA TYR A 38 -3.61 -2.28 11.68
C TYR A 38 -5.01 -2.38 11.09
N ASP A 39 -5.24 -3.37 10.22
CA ASP A 39 -6.55 -3.59 9.59
C ASP A 39 -6.99 -2.40 8.75
N LEU A 40 -6.03 -1.68 8.18
CA LEU A 40 -6.33 -0.55 7.31
C LEU A 40 -6.16 -0.90 5.84
N LEU A 41 -5.74 -2.11 5.54
CA LEU A 41 -5.45 -2.47 4.15
C LEU A 41 -6.71 -2.41 3.29
N ASP A 42 -7.85 -2.84 3.82
CA ASP A 42 -9.08 -2.78 3.04
C ASP A 42 -9.43 -1.35 2.67
N GLU A 43 -9.27 -0.42 3.60
CA GLU A 43 -9.52 0.98 3.28
C GLU A 43 -8.53 1.49 2.27
N LEU A 44 -7.27 1.11 2.42
CA LEU A 44 -6.26 1.54 1.46
C LEU A 44 -6.57 1.01 0.08
N ALA A 45 -7.05 -0.21 -0.02
CA ALA A 45 -7.36 -0.81 -1.31
C ALA A 45 -8.46 -0.04 -2.04
N GLU A 46 -9.35 0.61 -1.30
CA GLU A 46 -10.39 1.40 -1.93
C GLU A 46 -9.81 2.64 -2.60
N TYR A 47 -8.60 3.04 -2.23
CA TYR A 47 -7.95 4.18 -2.84
C TYR A 47 -6.99 3.79 -3.94
N ASP A 48 -7.08 2.55 -4.42
CA ASP A 48 -6.12 2.03 -5.39
C ASP A 48 -5.97 2.93 -6.62
N GLY A 49 -7.04 3.57 -7.03
CA GLY A 49 -6.97 4.45 -8.18
C GLY A 49 -6.36 5.81 -7.89
N HIS A 50 -6.05 6.09 -6.62
CA HIS A 50 -5.50 7.38 -6.24
C HIS A 50 -4.08 7.27 -5.73
N VAL A 51 -3.43 6.13 -5.90
CA VAL A 51 -2.05 5.94 -5.44
C VAL A 51 -1.17 5.66 -6.64
N ASP A 52 0.14 5.81 -6.44
CA ASP A 52 1.06 5.60 -7.54
C ASP A 52 1.22 4.11 -7.84
N ALA A 53 1.95 3.83 -8.91
CA ALA A 53 2.06 2.45 -9.39
C ALA A 53 2.73 1.53 -8.38
N GLN A 54 3.74 2.02 -7.67
CA GLN A 54 4.44 1.18 -6.72
C GLN A 54 3.53 0.80 -5.55
N LEU A 55 2.79 1.76 -5.01
CA LEU A 55 1.91 1.47 -3.90
C LEU A 55 0.76 0.58 -4.35
N SER A 56 0.22 0.83 -5.53
CA SER A 56 -0.85 0.01 -6.08
C SER A 56 -0.38 -1.43 -6.25
N ALA A 57 0.83 -1.63 -6.76
CA ALA A 57 1.36 -2.97 -6.94
C ALA A 57 1.53 -3.68 -5.60
N ALA A 58 1.98 -2.94 -4.59
CA ALA A 58 2.15 -3.54 -3.27
C ALA A 58 0.80 -3.95 -2.67
N ILE A 59 -0.21 -3.12 -2.85
CA ILE A 59 -1.55 -3.43 -2.36
C ILE A 59 -2.05 -4.72 -3.01
N LYS A 60 -1.92 -4.80 -4.32
CA LYS A 60 -2.41 -5.96 -5.04
C LYS A 60 -1.65 -7.22 -4.65
N SER A 61 -0.37 -7.07 -4.43
CA SER A 61 0.46 -8.21 -4.04
C SER A 61 0.02 -8.76 -2.69
N HIS A 62 -0.25 -7.88 -1.74
CA HIS A 62 -0.68 -8.33 -0.43
C HIS A 62 -2.06 -8.95 -0.45
N LEU A 63 -2.96 -8.39 -1.24
CA LEU A 63 -4.29 -8.96 -1.34
C LEU A 63 -4.26 -10.33 -2.01
N ALA A 64 -3.41 -10.48 -3.01
CA ALA A 64 -3.27 -11.74 -3.68
C ALA A 64 -2.70 -12.81 -2.76
N LEU A 65 -1.74 -12.42 -1.92
CA LEU A 65 -1.18 -13.36 -0.98
C LEU A 65 -2.23 -13.84 0.01
N GLY A 66 -3.10 -12.93 0.42
CA GLY A 66 -4.13 -13.30 1.36
C GLY A 66 -5.15 -14.23 0.77
N GLU A 67 -5.37 -14.13 -0.53
CA GLU A 67 -6.31 -15.00 -1.17
C GLU A 67 -5.72 -16.28 -1.65
N ASP A 68 -4.42 -16.26 -1.86
CA ASP A 68 -3.79 -17.34 -2.55
C ASP A 68 -3.76 -18.59 -1.77
N ASP A 69 -3.64 -18.50 -0.47
CA ASP A 69 -3.39 -19.67 0.24
C ASP A 69 -4.56 -20.58 0.24
N GLU A 70 -5.75 -20.11 0.07
CA GLU A 70 -6.77 -21.03 0.03
C GLU A 70 -6.91 -21.76 -1.21
N ASP A 71 -6.24 -21.37 -2.17
CA ASP A 71 -6.27 -22.05 -3.31
C ASP A 71 -5.80 -23.40 -3.26
N GLU A 72 -5.33 -23.70 -2.80
CA GLU A 72 -5.01 -24.91 -2.96
C GLU A 72 -5.36 -25.65 -2.71
#